data_46e2fb295cb90a35355eea6bba3a612f
#
_entry.id   46e2fb295cb90a35355eea6bba3a612f
#
_cell.length_a   1.000
_cell.length_b   1.000
_cell.length_c   1.000
_cell.angle_alpha   90.00
_cell.angle_beta   90.00
_cell.angle_gamma   90.00
#
_symmetry.space_group_name_H-M   'P 1'
#
loop_
_entity.id
_entity.type
_entity.pdbx_description
1 polymer ?
#
loop_
_entity_poly.entity_id
_entity_poly.type
_entity_poly.pdbx_seq_one_letter_code
_entity_poly.pdbx_strand_id
1 'polypeptide(L)'
;MAIIKKMTNFKMKFLFALVFSLLLVSCTVSYKFNGSSIDYTKTKTISIFDFPNTAELVYPPLSQQFSEALRDSYTKQTRLQILKKDGDLHLEGEIVGYQLTPLAISADSYASQTKLTLTIKVRFTNYKNPEEDFEKSYTAFQTFDSGLLLTNVQDALIKQMIIDIVDNIYNDTVAKW
;
A
#
# COMPACT_ATOMS: atom_id res chain seq x y z
N MET A 1 -4.95 -25.75 69.85
CA MET A 1 -5.12 -26.15 68.40
C MET A 1 -5.80 -25.08 67.55
N ALA A 2 -6.52 -24.13 68.10
CA ALA A 2 -7.22 -23.08 67.30
C ALA A 2 -6.33 -21.91 66.81
N ILE A 3 -5.25 -21.59 67.50
CA ILE A 3 -4.37 -20.44 67.18
C ILE A 3 -3.53 -20.69 65.92
N ILE A 4 -3.10 -21.94 65.71
CA ILE A 4 -2.28 -22.27 64.52
C ILE A 4 -3.10 -22.22 63.23
N LYS A 5 -4.39 -22.62 63.30
CA LYS A 5 -5.33 -22.58 62.14
C LYS A 5 -5.68 -21.14 61.73
N LYS A 6 -5.65 -20.19 62.66
CA LYS A 6 -5.92 -18.77 62.41
C LYS A 6 -4.72 -18.09 61.74
N MET A 7 -3.48 -18.45 62.10
CA MET A 7 -2.24 -17.94 61.51
C MET A 7 -2.04 -18.43 60.05
N THR A 8 -2.39 -19.66 59.75
CA THR A 8 -2.30 -20.19 58.38
C THR A 8 -3.30 -19.52 57.45
N ASN A 9 -4.52 -19.28 57.90
CA ASN A 9 -5.53 -18.57 57.12
C ASN A 9 -5.17 -17.10 56.85
N PHE A 10 -4.47 -16.44 57.78
CA PHE A 10 -4.03 -15.07 57.61
C PHE A 10 -2.89 -14.97 56.57
N LYS A 11 -1.91 -15.89 56.66
CA LYS A 11 -0.80 -15.96 55.68
C LYS A 11 -1.32 -16.28 54.27
N MET A 12 -2.32 -17.19 54.18
CA MET A 12 -2.93 -17.56 52.90
C MET A 12 -3.73 -16.41 52.28
N LYS A 13 -4.43 -15.61 53.07
CA LYS A 13 -5.15 -14.40 52.61
C LYS A 13 -4.16 -13.33 52.17
N PHE A 14 -3.06 -13.17 52.87
CA PHE A 14 -2.01 -12.21 52.51
C PHE A 14 -1.30 -12.63 51.20
N LEU A 15 -1.01 -13.91 51.01
CA LEU A 15 -0.45 -14.44 49.77
C LEU A 15 -1.41 -14.26 48.59
N PHE A 16 -2.70 -14.47 48.80
CA PHE A 16 -3.73 -14.27 47.79
C PHE A 16 -3.89 -12.81 47.38
N ALA A 17 -3.83 -11.90 48.35
CA ALA A 17 -3.85 -10.43 48.11
C ALA A 17 -2.59 -9.98 47.36
N LEU A 18 -1.42 -10.55 47.64
CA LEU A 18 -0.16 -10.24 46.94
C LEU A 18 -0.20 -10.72 45.50
N VAL A 19 -0.70 -11.94 45.24
CA VAL A 19 -0.84 -12.48 43.89
C VAL A 19 -1.89 -11.67 43.09
N PHE A 20 -2.98 -11.28 43.73
CA PHE A 20 -4.01 -10.46 43.10
C PHE A 20 -3.51 -9.04 42.77
N SER A 21 -2.65 -8.46 43.61
CA SER A 21 -1.99 -7.16 43.36
C SER A 21 -1.01 -7.24 42.18
N LEU A 22 -0.30 -8.38 41.97
CA LEU A 22 0.59 -8.57 40.81
C LEU A 22 -0.18 -8.69 39.47
N LEU A 23 -1.45 -9.15 39.51
CA LEU A 23 -2.27 -9.27 38.30
C LEU A 23 -2.83 -7.92 37.82
N LEU A 24 -2.76 -6.86 38.64
CA LEU A 24 -3.22 -5.53 38.28
C LEU A 24 -2.16 -4.69 37.55
N VAL A 25 -0.92 -5.16 37.43
CA VAL A 25 0.12 -4.58 36.57
C VAL A 25 -0.11 -5.11 35.15
N SER A 26 -1.33 -4.94 34.64
CA SER A 26 -1.60 -5.10 33.23
C SER A 26 -0.95 -3.93 32.50
N CYS A 27 0.25 -4.15 31.94
CA CYS A 27 0.85 -3.24 30.99
C CYS A 27 -0.18 -2.99 29.88
N THR A 28 -0.77 -1.81 29.87
CA THR A 28 -1.49 -1.31 28.70
C THR A 28 -0.46 -1.11 27.60
N VAL A 29 -0.24 -2.15 26.81
CA VAL A 29 0.47 -2.03 25.52
C VAL A 29 -0.47 -1.24 24.63
N SER A 30 -0.26 0.08 24.59
CA SER A 30 -0.93 0.94 23.64
C SER A 30 -0.33 0.64 22.26
N TYR A 31 -0.92 -0.25 21.51
CA TYR A 31 -0.70 -0.35 20.07
C TYR A 31 -1.26 0.92 19.44
N LYS A 32 -0.41 1.90 19.23
CA LYS A 32 -0.70 2.94 18.25
C LYS A 32 -0.66 2.27 16.88
N PHE A 33 -1.81 1.84 16.40
CA PHE A 33 -2.03 1.64 14.97
C PHE A 33 -1.98 3.02 14.31
N ASN A 34 -0.79 3.54 14.12
CA ASN A 34 -0.58 4.63 13.18
C ASN A 34 -0.60 3.97 11.78
N GLY A 35 -1.80 3.71 11.27
CA GLY A 35 -2.02 3.24 9.91
C GLY A 35 -1.74 4.31 8.85
N SER A 36 -0.97 5.32 9.20
CA SER A 36 -0.43 6.33 8.31
C SER A 36 0.89 6.81 8.89
N SER A 37 1.96 6.66 8.15
CA SER A 37 3.27 7.19 8.54
C SER A 37 3.33 8.73 8.42
N ILE A 38 2.30 9.37 7.85
CA ILE A 38 2.24 10.82 7.66
C ILE A 38 1.96 11.52 8.99
N ASP A 39 2.83 12.44 9.34
CA ASP A 39 2.56 13.43 10.39
C ASP A 39 1.67 14.55 9.83
N TYR A 40 0.36 14.42 9.96
CA TYR A 40 -0.62 15.41 9.50
C TYR A 40 -0.53 16.77 10.21
N THR A 41 0.29 16.91 11.25
CA THR A 41 0.57 18.21 11.85
C THR A 41 1.52 19.04 10.99
N LYS A 42 2.41 18.37 10.24
CA LYS A 42 3.44 18.98 9.38
C LYS A 42 3.11 18.88 7.89
N THR A 43 2.48 17.79 7.46
CA THR A 43 2.20 17.47 6.07
C THR A 43 0.71 17.47 5.82
N LYS A 44 0.21 18.43 5.08
CA LYS A 44 -1.22 18.67 4.86
C LYS A 44 -1.64 18.57 3.41
N THR A 45 -0.70 18.70 2.49
CA THR A 45 -0.98 18.82 1.07
C THR A 45 -0.13 17.87 0.24
N ILE A 46 -0.66 17.47 -0.93
CA ILE A 46 0.07 16.67 -1.91
C ILE A 46 -0.22 17.19 -3.32
N SER A 47 0.80 17.24 -4.16
CA SER A 47 0.66 17.47 -5.60
C SER A 47 0.89 16.17 -6.34
N ILE A 48 -0.10 15.71 -7.10
CA ILE A 48 -0.03 14.50 -7.94
C ILE A 48 -0.17 14.94 -9.40
N PHE A 49 0.93 14.79 -10.14
CA PHE A 49 0.99 15.16 -11.56
C PHE A 49 0.38 14.06 -12.43
N ASP A 50 0.13 14.40 -13.68
CA ASP A 50 -0.26 13.41 -14.68
C ASP A 50 0.95 12.56 -15.06
N PHE A 51 0.71 11.26 -15.27
CA PHE A 51 1.71 10.29 -15.66
C PHE A 51 1.64 10.06 -17.17
N PRO A 52 2.48 10.72 -17.98
CA PRO A 52 2.48 10.51 -19.42
C PRO A 52 2.85 9.07 -19.77
N ASN A 53 2.29 8.58 -20.86
CA ASN A 53 2.62 7.26 -21.38
C ASN A 53 3.77 7.40 -22.39
N THR A 54 4.95 6.91 -22.02
CA THR A 54 6.17 6.87 -22.84
C THR A 54 6.50 5.44 -23.29
N ALA A 55 5.65 4.45 -22.98
CA ALA A 55 5.83 3.08 -23.39
C ALA A 55 5.70 2.92 -24.91
N GLU A 56 6.38 1.90 -25.46
CA GLU A 56 6.39 1.61 -26.90
C GLU A 56 4.98 1.26 -27.41
N LEU A 57 4.25 0.44 -26.67
CA LEU A 57 2.85 0.11 -27.01
C LEU A 57 1.91 1.17 -26.41
N VAL A 58 1.04 1.71 -27.23
CA VAL A 58 0.15 2.81 -26.82
C VAL A 58 -1.27 2.32 -26.58
N TYR A 59 -1.77 2.60 -25.38
CA TYR A 59 -3.19 2.55 -25.05
C TYR A 59 -3.61 3.96 -24.57
N PRO A 60 -4.30 4.76 -25.38
CA PRO A 60 -4.51 6.18 -25.11
C PRO A 60 -5.17 6.50 -23.76
N PRO A 61 -6.15 5.70 -23.23
CA PRO A 61 -6.77 6.00 -21.95
C PRO A 61 -5.88 5.74 -20.74
N LEU A 62 -4.76 5.00 -20.88
CA LEU A 62 -3.96 4.49 -19.76
C LEU A 62 -3.43 5.59 -18.83
N SER A 63 -2.87 6.67 -19.41
CA SER A 63 -2.33 7.79 -18.65
C SER A 63 -3.40 8.45 -17.77
N GLN A 64 -4.58 8.71 -18.35
CA GLN A 64 -5.69 9.31 -17.63
C GLN A 64 -6.21 8.36 -16.53
N GLN A 65 -6.49 7.10 -16.89
CA GLN A 65 -7.02 6.10 -15.94
C GLN A 65 -6.08 5.91 -14.73
N PHE A 66 -4.78 5.82 -14.98
CA PHE A 66 -3.80 5.67 -13.91
C PHE A 66 -3.74 6.93 -13.02
N SER A 67 -3.62 8.11 -13.62
CA SER A 67 -3.51 9.37 -12.88
C SER A 67 -4.76 9.66 -12.04
N GLU A 68 -5.94 9.35 -12.57
CA GLU A 68 -7.21 9.48 -11.83
C GLU A 68 -7.30 8.47 -10.69
N ALA A 69 -6.96 7.19 -10.92
CA ALA A 69 -6.97 6.16 -9.89
C ALA A 69 -6.02 6.49 -8.73
N LEU A 70 -4.83 7.04 -9.06
CA LEU A 70 -3.86 7.48 -8.07
C LEU A 70 -4.42 8.62 -7.20
N ARG A 71 -4.96 9.68 -7.82
CA ARG A 71 -5.59 10.80 -7.08
C ARG A 71 -6.78 10.34 -6.23
N ASP A 72 -7.60 9.45 -6.78
CA ASP A 72 -8.74 8.88 -6.09
C ASP A 72 -8.34 8.10 -4.83
N SER A 73 -7.26 7.30 -4.91
CA SER A 73 -6.72 6.55 -3.78
C SER A 73 -6.32 7.50 -2.65
N TYR A 74 -5.52 8.54 -2.95
CA TYR A 74 -5.10 9.51 -1.94
C TYR A 74 -6.25 10.32 -1.36
N THR A 75 -7.23 10.71 -2.19
CA THR A 75 -8.42 11.44 -1.73
C THR A 75 -9.26 10.60 -0.76
N LYS A 76 -9.40 9.29 -1.02
CA LYS A 76 -10.25 8.40 -0.22
C LYS A 76 -9.57 7.90 1.04
N GLN A 77 -8.25 7.73 1.02
CA GLN A 77 -7.50 7.04 2.08
C GLN A 77 -6.68 7.99 2.96
N THR A 78 -6.54 9.27 2.59
CA THR A 78 -5.78 10.25 3.39
C THR A 78 -6.62 11.48 3.71
N ARG A 79 -6.07 12.32 4.61
CA ARG A 79 -6.61 13.66 4.91
C ARG A 79 -5.85 14.76 4.16
N LEU A 80 -5.00 14.38 3.19
CA LEU A 80 -4.22 15.34 2.43
C LEU A 80 -5.11 16.09 1.44
N GLN A 81 -4.90 17.40 1.36
CA GLN A 81 -5.51 18.21 0.33
C GLN A 81 -4.70 18.08 -0.96
N ILE A 82 -5.35 17.65 -2.06
CA ILE A 82 -4.69 17.57 -3.35
C ILE A 82 -4.60 18.96 -3.97
N LEU A 83 -3.39 19.38 -4.31
CA LEU A 83 -3.09 20.62 -5.01
C LEU A 83 -2.57 20.33 -6.43
N LYS A 84 -2.73 21.29 -7.33
CA LYS A 84 -2.17 21.16 -8.68
C LYS A 84 -0.65 21.22 -8.69
N LYS A 85 -0.05 21.97 -7.75
CA LYS A 85 1.41 22.15 -7.57
C LYS A 85 1.69 22.65 -6.16
N ASP A 86 2.97 22.64 -5.79
CA ASP A 86 3.50 23.21 -4.53
C ASP A 86 2.89 22.55 -3.27
N GLY A 87 2.55 21.24 -3.34
CA GLY A 87 2.17 20.46 -2.16
C GLY A 87 3.37 20.17 -1.25
N ASP A 88 3.09 19.84 0.03
CA ASP A 88 4.12 19.36 0.98
C ASP A 88 4.75 18.05 0.50
N LEU A 89 3.93 17.20 -0.13
CA LEU A 89 4.35 16.00 -0.84
C LEU A 89 4.17 16.22 -2.35
N HIS A 90 5.06 15.61 -3.13
CA HIS A 90 5.07 15.70 -4.57
C HIS A 90 5.19 14.30 -5.18
N LEU A 91 4.30 13.96 -6.09
CA LEU A 91 4.28 12.67 -6.76
C LEU A 91 4.16 12.90 -8.26
N GLU A 92 5.19 12.48 -8.97
CA GLU A 92 5.30 12.57 -10.42
C GLU A 92 5.89 11.29 -10.99
N GLY A 93 5.79 11.10 -12.30
CA GLY A 93 6.37 9.96 -12.96
C GLY A 93 5.86 9.77 -14.37
N GLU A 94 6.11 8.58 -14.91
CA GLU A 94 5.74 8.22 -16.26
C GLU A 94 5.46 6.72 -16.40
N ILE A 95 4.63 6.35 -17.36
CA ILE A 95 4.38 4.96 -17.75
C ILE A 95 5.46 4.58 -18.74
N VAL A 96 6.42 3.76 -18.30
CA VAL A 96 7.61 3.40 -19.09
C VAL A 96 7.49 2.03 -19.77
N GLY A 97 6.53 1.20 -19.35
CA GLY A 97 6.34 -0.13 -19.90
C GLY A 97 4.86 -0.51 -20.02
N TYR A 98 4.45 -0.88 -21.21
CA TYR A 98 3.18 -1.51 -21.51
C TYR A 98 3.45 -2.50 -22.63
N GLN A 99 3.51 -3.80 -22.31
CA GLN A 99 4.03 -4.79 -23.24
C GLN A 99 3.37 -6.16 -23.09
N LEU A 100 3.34 -6.90 -24.20
CA LEU A 100 2.85 -8.26 -24.29
C LEU A 100 4.03 -9.23 -24.39
N THR A 101 3.98 -10.30 -23.63
CA THR A 101 4.96 -11.39 -23.68
C THR A 101 4.25 -12.72 -23.75
N PRO A 102 4.39 -13.50 -24.84
CA PRO A 102 3.89 -14.86 -24.88
C PRO A 102 4.55 -15.72 -23.80
N LEU A 103 3.76 -16.51 -23.09
CA LEU A 103 4.28 -17.48 -22.14
C LEU A 103 4.47 -18.83 -22.81
N ALA A 104 5.59 -19.50 -22.50
CA ALA A 104 5.84 -20.85 -23.00
C ALA A 104 4.78 -21.82 -22.47
N ILE A 105 4.30 -22.70 -23.34
CA ILE A 105 3.39 -23.79 -22.99
C ILE A 105 4.20 -24.80 -22.16
N SER A 106 3.79 -25.04 -20.92
CA SER A 106 4.31 -26.16 -20.13
C SER A 106 3.65 -27.47 -20.64
N ALA A 107 4.33 -28.61 -20.54
CA ALA A 107 3.87 -29.87 -21.05
C ALA A 107 2.48 -30.33 -20.55
N ASP A 108 2.05 -29.76 -19.42
CA ASP A 108 0.76 -30.05 -18.76
C ASP A 108 -0.30 -28.96 -19.01
N SER A 109 -0.02 -27.94 -19.82
CA SER A 109 -0.91 -26.80 -20.03
C SER A 109 -1.57 -26.89 -21.43
N TYR A 110 -2.89 -27.02 -21.45
CA TYR A 110 -3.68 -27.14 -22.69
C TYR A 110 -3.93 -25.79 -23.40
N ALA A 111 -3.63 -24.66 -22.77
CA ALA A 111 -3.84 -23.33 -23.33
C ALA A 111 -2.57 -22.50 -23.32
N SER A 112 -2.26 -21.86 -24.45
CA SER A 112 -1.22 -20.83 -24.51
C SER A 112 -1.69 -19.55 -23.83
N GLN A 113 -0.82 -18.91 -23.05
CA GLN A 113 -1.13 -17.66 -22.37
C GLN A 113 -0.23 -16.52 -22.84
N THR A 114 -0.76 -15.33 -22.81
CA THR A 114 -0.01 -14.08 -23.00
C THR A 114 -0.03 -13.27 -21.72
N LYS A 115 1.14 -12.77 -21.34
CA LYS A 115 1.32 -11.87 -20.21
C LYS A 115 1.29 -10.42 -20.69
N LEU A 116 0.39 -9.61 -20.13
CA LEU A 116 0.39 -8.17 -20.26
C LEU A 116 1.09 -7.57 -19.04
N THR A 117 2.08 -6.73 -19.26
CA THR A 117 2.88 -6.09 -18.19
C THR A 117 2.76 -4.58 -18.28
N LEU A 118 2.52 -3.93 -17.12
CA LEU A 118 2.51 -2.49 -16.96
C LEU A 118 3.63 -2.11 -16.00
N THR A 119 4.47 -1.13 -16.38
CA THR A 119 5.55 -0.60 -15.53
C THR A 119 5.45 0.92 -15.47
N ILE A 120 5.45 1.44 -14.26
CA ILE A 120 5.35 2.86 -13.96
C ILE A 120 6.56 3.28 -13.14
N LYS A 121 7.28 4.28 -13.62
CA LYS A 121 8.37 4.93 -12.91
C LYS A 121 7.82 6.10 -12.12
N VAL A 122 8.10 6.12 -10.81
CA VAL A 122 7.56 7.10 -9.87
C VAL A 122 8.70 7.80 -9.16
N ARG A 123 8.60 9.12 -9.04
CA ARG A 123 9.40 9.94 -8.15
C ARG A 123 8.51 10.54 -7.07
N PHE A 124 8.88 10.30 -5.84
CA PHE A 124 8.24 10.86 -4.66
C PHE A 124 9.20 11.83 -3.97
N THR A 125 8.71 13.01 -3.62
CA THR A 125 9.46 14.01 -2.87
C THR A 125 8.64 14.48 -1.68
N ASN A 126 9.26 14.45 -0.49
CA ASN A 126 8.69 14.97 0.74
C ASN A 126 9.45 16.23 1.18
N TYR A 127 8.90 17.41 0.89
CA TYR A 127 9.52 18.69 1.26
C TYR A 127 9.59 18.94 2.78
N LYS A 128 8.90 18.15 3.60
CA LYS A 128 8.97 18.20 5.06
C LYS A 128 10.01 17.25 5.64
N ASN A 129 10.34 16.18 4.91
CA ASN A 129 11.34 15.19 5.30
C ASN A 129 12.04 14.61 4.07
N PRO A 130 13.09 15.26 3.54
CA PRO A 130 13.79 14.80 2.34
C PRO A 130 14.45 13.41 2.43
N GLU A 131 14.60 12.85 3.63
CA GLU A 131 15.09 11.48 3.80
C GLU A 131 14.10 10.41 3.29
N GLU A 132 12.87 10.82 3.03
CA GLU A 132 11.83 9.95 2.49
C GLU A 132 11.73 10.00 0.96
N ASP A 133 12.52 10.84 0.31
CA ASP A 133 12.54 10.96 -1.15
C ASP A 133 13.01 9.68 -1.80
N PHE A 134 12.34 9.28 -2.86
CA PHE A 134 12.77 8.13 -3.66
C PHE A 134 12.34 8.22 -5.12
N GLU A 135 13.02 7.44 -5.95
CA GLU A 135 12.61 7.14 -7.32
C GLU A 135 12.59 5.61 -7.49
N LYS A 136 11.44 5.06 -7.92
CA LYS A 136 11.23 3.62 -7.99
C LYS A 136 10.30 3.25 -9.14
N SER A 137 10.53 2.07 -9.73
CA SER A 137 9.62 1.49 -10.72
C SER A 137 8.70 0.46 -10.06
N TYR A 138 7.43 0.54 -10.39
CA TYR A 138 6.38 -0.39 -9.98
C TYR A 138 5.89 -1.15 -11.20
N THR A 139 5.81 -2.46 -11.06
CA THR A 139 5.40 -3.34 -12.16
C THR A 139 4.30 -4.26 -11.69
N ALA A 140 3.23 -4.36 -12.49
CA ALA A 140 2.19 -5.35 -12.34
C ALA A 140 1.99 -6.09 -13.66
N PHE A 141 1.44 -7.29 -13.60
CA PHE A 141 1.11 -8.05 -14.80
C PHE A 141 -0.18 -8.84 -14.60
N GLN A 142 -0.83 -9.12 -15.73
CA GLN A 142 -1.96 -10.02 -15.81
C GLN A 142 -1.74 -10.99 -16.97
N THR A 143 -2.33 -12.19 -16.90
CA THR A 143 -2.28 -13.16 -17.98
C THR A 143 -3.67 -13.38 -18.56
N PHE A 144 -3.72 -13.66 -19.85
CA PHE A 144 -4.95 -13.98 -20.56
C PHE A 144 -4.70 -15.06 -21.62
N ASP A 145 -5.77 -15.72 -22.06
CA ASP A 145 -5.70 -16.73 -23.12
C ASP A 145 -5.24 -16.10 -24.44
N SER A 146 -4.19 -16.66 -25.05
CA SER A 146 -3.63 -16.15 -26.32
C SER A 146 -4.59 -16.26 -27.51
N GLY A 147 -5.66 -17.02 -27.39
CA GLY A 147 -6.74 -17.08 -28.40
C GLY A 147 -7.68 -15.86 -28.35
N LEU A 148 -7.61 -15.05 -27.30
CA LEU A 148 -8.42 -13.83 -27.17
C LEU A 148 -7.71 -12.64 -27.80
N LEU A 149 -8.49 -11.74 -28.40
CA LEU A 149 -7.98 -10.45 -28.82
C LEU A 149 -7.74 -9.56 -27.59
N LEU A 150 -6.58 -8.92 -27.50
CA LEU A 150 -6.25 -8.02 -26.39
C LEU A 150 -7.33 -6.97 -26.17
N THR A 151 -7.87 -6.40 -27.23
CA THR A 151 -8.92 -5.35 -27.18
C THR A 151 -10.18 -5.77 -26.43
N ASN A 152 -10.46 -7.07 -26.32
CA ASN A 152 -11.64 -7.58 -25.62
C ASN A 152 -11.44 -7.71 -24.10
N VAL A 153 -10.19 -7.82 -23.65
CA VAL A 153 -9.84 -8.08 -22.23
C VAL A 153 -9.01 -6.96 -21.60
N GLN A 154 -8.45 -6.08 -22.43
CA GLN A 154 -7.47 -5.06 -22.07
C GLN A 154 -7.94 -4.18 -20.91
N ASP A 155 -9.16 -3.66 -20.97
CA ASP A 155 -9.67 -2.72 -19.97
C ASP A 155 -9.74 -3.35 -18.57
N ALA A 156 -10.20 -4.60 -18.48
CA ALA A 156 -10.29 -5.35 -17.24
C ALA A 156 -8.90 -5.66 -16.65
N LEU A 157 -7.95 -6.07 -17.50
CA LEU A 157 -6.58 -6.37 -17.10
C LEU A 157 -5.85 -5.11 -16.60
N ILE A 158 -5.97 -4.01 -17.36
CA ILE A 158 -5.37 -2.72 -17.00
C ILE A 158 -5.93 -2.22 -15.67
N LYS A 159 -7.24 -2.28 -15.48
CA LYS A 159 -7.87 -1.84 -14.23
C LYS A 159 -7.28 -2.57 -13.02
N GLN A 160 -7.08 -3.90 -13.12
CA GLN A 160 -6.49 -4.66 -12.02
C GLN A 160 -5.03 -4.27 -11.78
N MET A 161 -4.23 -4.14 -12.84
CA MET A 161 -2.83 -3.74 -12.71
C MET A 161 -2.67 -2.33 -12.14
N ILE A 162 -3.57 -1.40 -12.49
CA ILE A 162 -3.60 -0.04 -11.92
C ILE A 162 -3.86 -0.11 -10.41
N ILE A 163 -4.83 -0.91 -9.96
CA ILE A 163 -5.12 -1.08 -8.54
C ILE A 163 -3.87 -1.56 -7.81
N ASP A 164 -3.25 -2.63 -8.29
CA ASP A 164 -2.08 -3.24 -7.67
C ASP A 164 -0.90 -2.25 -7.57
N ILE A 165 -0.67 -1.46 -8.62
CA ILE A 165 0.42 -0.47 -8.64
C ILE A 165 0.10 0.73 -7.72
N VAL A 166 -1.13 1.24 -7.77
CA VAL A 166 -1.56 2.37 -6.92
C VAL A 166 -1.47 2.01 -5.45
N ASP A 167 -1.87 0.80 -5.06
CA ASP A 167 -1.77 0.33 -3.68
C ASP A 167 -0.31 0.23 -3.23
N ASN A 168 0.59 -0.25 -4.09
CA ASN A 168 2.01 -0.30 -3.79
C ASN A 168 2.63 1.10 -3.64
N ILE A 169 2.29 2.05 -4.51
CA ILE A 169 2.75 3.45 -4.41
C ILE A 169 2.23 4.08 -3.13
N TYR A 170 0.95 3.89 -2.82
CA TYR A 170 0.33 4.38 -1.60
C TYR A 170 1.04 3.86 -0.35
N ASN A 171 1.32 2.56 -0.30
CA ASN A 171 2.01 1.93 0.81
C ASN A 171 3.44 2.47 1.00
N ASP A 172 4.19 2.65 -0.08
CA ASP A 172 5.57 3.13 -0.02
C ASP A 172 5.68 4.63 0.34
N THR A 173 4.63 5.41 0.08
CA THR A 173 4.64 6.86 0.31
C THR A 173 4.01 7.28 1.64
N VAL A 174 2.79 6.82 1.92
CA VAL A 174 1.97 7.39 3.00
C VAL A 174 1.53 6.37 4.05
N ALA A 175 1.63 5.08 3.79
CA ALA A 175 1.22 4.01 4.69
C ALA A 175 2.38 3.10 5.13
N LYS A 176 3.61 3.64 5.22
CA LYS A 176 4.79 2.87 5.65
C LYS A 176 4.53 2.14 6.97
N TRP A 177 4.53 0.82 6.91
CA TRP A 177 4.34 -0.12 8.04
C TRP A 177 5.70 -0.45 8.67
#